data_d641ab4182c087e1b851fe6703bd4e3d
#
_entry.id   d641ab4182c087e1b851fe6703bd4e3d
#
_cell.length_a   1.000
_cell.length_b   1.000
_cell.length_c   1.000
_cell.angle_alpha   90.00
_cell.angle_beta   90.00
_cell.angle_gamma   90.00
#
_symmetry.space_group_name_H-M   'P 1'
#
loop_
_entity.id
_entity.type
_entity.pdbx_description
1 polymer ?
#
loop_
_entity_poly.entity_id
_entity_poly.type
_entity_poly.pdbx_seq_one_letter_code
_entity_poly.pdbx_strand_id
1 'polypeptide(L)'
;MSLNIVITGPESAGKTELAVILSKKIGLPLVTEIARDYLSQRMGHYLPSDLLSISELQYRQESVMRIDRGFVADTDHQVLSIWWQEKYGPLPHRLSELYRNQGERFYLLCFPDLPWQRDPLRENEHDRKRLFDLYVRDLEGRKLPYAIVKGIGEERTRLAVQAITGYKESSIC
;
A
#
# COMPACT_ATOMS: atom_id res chain seq x y z
N MET A 1 -3.49 19.88 -8.08
CA MET A 1 -2.95 18.52 -8.22
C MET A 1 -3.38 17.71 -7.02
N SER A 2 -4.04 16.58 -7.19
CA SER A 2 -4.44 15.71 -6.08
C SER A 2 -3.20 14.95 -5.57
N LEU A 3 -3.05 14.86 -4.24
CA LEU A 3 -1.94 14.15 -3.61
C LEU A 3 -2.41 12.77 -3.14
N ASN A 4 -2.07 11.74 -3.90
CA ASN A 4 -2.38 10.36 -3.53
C ASN A 4 -1.13 9.70 -2.93
N ILE A 5 -1.20 9.33 -1.66
CA ILE A 5 -0.12 8.69 -0.93
C ILE A 5 -0.53 7.27 -0.61
N VAL A 6 0.32 6.32 -0.91
CA VAL A 6 0.10 4.91 -0.61
C VAL A 6 1.14 4.41 0.38
N ILE A 7 0.68 3.83 1.47
CA ILE A 7 1.55 3.16 2.42
C ILE A 7 1.61 1.69 2.03
N THR A 8 2.79 1.21 1.67
CA THR A 8 2.98 -0.14 1.13
C THR A 8 4.13 -0.87 1.82
N GLY A 9 4.29 -2.15 1.54
CA GLY A 9 5.36 -2.98 2.10
C GLY A 9 4.86 -4.29 2.70
N PRO A 10 5.78 -5.13 3.22
CA PRO A 10 5.46 -6.45 3.74
C PRO A 10 4.60 -6.40 5.00
N GLU A 11 4.16 -7.57 5.43
CA GLU A 11 3.38 -7.76 6.66
C GLU A 11 4.15 -7.29 7.90
N SER A 12 3.44 -6.87 8.93
CA SER A 12 4.01 -6.35 10.20
C SER A 12 5.05 -5.23 10.03
N ALA A 13 4.93 -4.43 8.96
CA ALA A 13 5.79 -3.28 8.72
C ALA A 13 5.17 -1.94 9.17
N GLY A 14 4.10 -1.96 9.97
CA GLY A 14 3.48 -0.75 10.56
C GLY A 14 2.73 0.14 9.57
N LYS A 15 2.24 -0.40 8.45
CA LYS A 15 1.54 0.34 7.41
C LYS A 15 0.28 1.04 7.92
N THR A 16 -0.61 0.29 8.55
CA THR A 16 -1.91 0.80 9.03
C THR A 16 -1.75 1.94 10.02
N GLU A 17 -0.86 1.79 11.00
CA GLU A 17 -0.59 2.85 11.98
C GLU A 17 -0.07 4.11 11.31
N LEU A 18 0.92 3.96 10.43
CA LEU A 18 1.49 5.08 9.68
C LEU A 18 0.44 5.77 8.79
N ALA A 19 -0.41 5.01 8.11
CA ALA A 19 -1.48 5.55 7.27
C ALA A 19 -2.47 6.40 8.08
N VAL A 20 -2.90 5.91 9.24
CA VAL A 20 -3.79 6.66 10.15
C VAL A 20 -3.15 7.95 10.65
N ILE A 21 -1.88 7.90 11.08
CA ILE A 21 -1.16 9.06 11.57
C ILE A 21 -0.99 10.11 10.47
N LEU A 22 -0.55 9.69 9.28
CA LEU A 22 -0.33 10.59 8.15
C LEU A 22 -1.62 11.23 7.65
N SER A 23 -2.70 10.46 7.51
CA SER A 23 -4.02 10.98 7.13
C SER A 23 -4.44 12.15 8.01
N LYS A 24 -4.34 12.00 9.33
CA LYS A 24 -4.65 13.05 10.30
C LYS A 24 -3.69 14.23 10.21
N LYS A 25 -2.38 13.96 10.10
CA LYS A 25 -1.33 14.99 10.13
C LYS A 25 -1.32 15.88 8.90
N ILE A 26 -1.66 15.33 7.73
CA ILE A 26 -1.69 16.08 6.46
C ILE A 26 -3.10 16.49 6.01
N GLY A 27 -4.14 16.06 6.75
CA GLY A 27 -5.53 16.44 6.50
C GLY A 27 -6.14 15.84 5.23
N LEU A 28 -5.69 14.64 4.83
CA LEU A 28 -6.26 13.90 3.70
C LEU A 28 -7.10 12.72 4.19
N PRO A 29 -8.18 12.34 3.46
CA PRO A 29 -8.98 11.17 3.81
C PRO A 29 -8.16 9.89 3.79
N LEU A 30 -8.51 8.95 4.67
CA LEU A 30 -7.89 7.62 4.74
C LEU A 30 -8.70 6.62 3.93
N VAL A 31 -8.04 5.91 3.03
CA VAL A 31 -8.52 4.67 2.43
C VAL A 31 -7.98 3.51 3.27
N THR A 32 -8.86 2.80 3.97
CA THR A 32 -8.47 1.64 4.80
C THR A 32 -8.16 0.41 3.97
N GLU A 33 -7.46 -0.57 4.55
CA GLU A 33 -7.14 -1.85 3.91
C GLU A 33 -8.41 -2.67 3.64
N ILE A 34 -8.93 -2.59 2.41
CA ILE A 34 -10.17 -3.29 2.01
C ILE A 34 -10.03 -4.81 2.13
N ALA A 35 -8.85 -5.35 1.84
CA ALA A 35 -8.59 -6.78 1.95
C ALA A 35 -8.89 -7.31 3.35
N ARG A 36 -8.48 -6.59 4.39
CA ARG A 36 -8.71 -6.97 5.79
C ARG A 36 -10.20 -7.02 6.13
N ASP A 37 -10.95 -5.99 5.77
CA ASP A 37 -12.39 -5.92 6.03
C ASP A 37 -13.15 -7.02 5.27
N TYR A 38 -12.80 -7.23 4.00
CA TYR A 38 -13.40 -8.25 3.15
C TYR A 38 -13.14 -9.68 3.68
N LEU A 39 -11.90 -9.98 4.05
CA LEU A 39 -11.49 -11.32 4.46
C LEU A 39 -11.86 -11.65 5.91
N SER A 40 -12.01 -10.65 6.78
CA SER A 40 -12.49 -10.86 8.15
C SER A 40 -13.88 -11.51 8.17
N GLN A 41 -14.74 -11.16 7.23
CA GLN A 41 -16.08 -11.74 7.07
C GLN A 41 -16.05 -13.20 6.56
N ARG A 42 -14.90 -13.67 6.08
CA ARG A 42 -14.68 -15.03 5.52
C ARG A 42 -13.76 -15.88 6.38
N MET A 43 -13.52 -15.49 7.63
CA MET A 43 -12.63 -16.20 8.56
C MET A 43 -11.24 -16.50 7.97
N GLY A 44 -10.72 -15.62 7.13
CA GLY A 44 -9.41 -15.77 6.48
C GLY A 44 -9.37 -16.72 5.28
N HIS A 45 -10.46 -17.41 4.95
CA HIS A 45 -10.53 -18.25 3.74
C HIS A 45 -10.86 -17.41 2.52
N TYR A 46 -10.07 -17.53 1.46
CA TYR A 46 -10.29 -16.79 0.22
C TYR A 46 -9.86 -17.58 -1.02
N LEU A 47 -10.50 -17.26 -2.13
CA LEU A 47 -10.22 -17.77 -3.46
C LEU A 47 -9.53 -16.68 -4.31
N PRO A 48 -8.89 -17.02 -5.45
CA PRO A 48 -8.37 -16.02 -6.39
C PRO A 48 -9.41 -14.97 -6.81
N SER A 49 -10.68 -15.37 -6.97
CA SER A 49 -11.80 -14.49 -7.29
C SER A 49 -12.04 -13.42 -6.22
N ASP A 50 -11.73 -13.70 -4.96
CA ASP A 50 -11.87 -12.73 -3.87
C ASP A 50 -10.83 -11.61 -3.98
N LEU A 51 -9.59 -11.93 -4.37
CA LEU A 51 -8.57 -10.92 -4.62
C LEU A 51 -8.95 -9.99 -5.79
N LEU A 52 -9.61 -10.51 -6.82
CA LEU A 52 -10.15 -9.69 -7.90
C LEU A 52 -11.28 -8.78 -7.41
N SER A 53 -12.18 -9.30 -6.59
CA SER A 53 -13.26 -8.51 -5.98
C SER A 53 -12.72 -7.41 -5.08
N ILE A 54 -11.73 -7.70 -4.25
CA ILE A 54 -11.02 -6.73 -3.40
C ILE A 54 -10.39 -5.64 -4.27
N SER A 55 -9.73 -6.03 -5.36
CA SER A 55 -9.09 -5.12 -6.30
C SER A 55 -10.08 -4.14 -6.95
N GLU A 56 -11.27 -4.62 -7.35
CA GLU A 56 -12.34 -3.78 -7.89
C GLU A 56 -12.88 -2.80 -6.84
N LEU A 57 -13.10 -3.25 -5.62
CA LEU A 57 -13.57 -2.41 -4.51
C LEU A 57 -12.55 -1.31 -4.19
N GLN A 58 -11.27 -1.67 -4.12
CA GLN A 58 -10.17 -0.74 -3.89
C GLN A 58 -10.14 0.35 -4.97
N TYR A 59 -10.19 -0.05 -6.24
CA TYR A 59 -10.19 0.89 -7.36
C TYR A 59 -11.37 1.86 -7.32
N ARG A 60 -12.58 1.38 -7.03
CA ARG A 60 -13.79 2.21 -6.92
C ARG A 60 -13.67 3.22 -5.79
N GLN A 61 -13.27 2.78 -4.59
CA GLN A 61 -13.13 3.65 -3.43
C GLN A 61 -12.10 4.75 -3.66
N GLU A 62 -10.93 4.41 -4.18
CA GLU A 62 -9.89 5.38 -4.50
C GLU A 62 -10.30 6.35 -5.61
N SER A 63 -11.04 5.88 -6.62
CA SER A 63 -11.53 6.73 -7.71
C SER A 63 -12.44 7.84 -7.24
N VAL A 64 -13.29 7.57 -6.24
CA VAL A 64 -14.16 8.58 -5.62
C VAL A 64 -13.33 9.60 -4.84
N MET A 65 -12.38 9.17 -4.04
CA MET A 65 -11.57 10.03 -3.15
C MET A 65 -10.55 10.89 -3.90
N ARG A 66 -10.11 10.45 -5.08
CA ARG A 66 -9.12 11.15 -5.90
C ARG A 66 -9.60 12.47 -6.48
N ILE A 67 -10.91 12.69 -6.55
CA ILE A 67 -11.54 13.85 -7.24
C ILE A 67 -11.22 15.17 -6.54
N ASP A 68 -11.06 15.18 -5.22
CA ASP A 68 -10.84 16.44 -4.46
C ASP A 68 -9.35 16.76 -4.28
N ARG A 69 -8.82 16.44 -3.11
CA ARG A 69 -7.45 16.77 -2.69
C ARG A 69 -6.48 15.59 -2.76
N GLY A 70 -6.99 14.39 -2.99
CA GLY A 70 -6.28 13.14 -2.87
C GLY A 70 -6.56 12.39 -1.57
N PHE A 71 -5.75 11.39 -1.25
CA PHE A 71 -5.95 10.50 -0.11
C PHE A 71 -4.64 9.93 0.44
N VAL A 72 -4.72 9.31 1.61
CA VAL A 72 -3.73 8.37 2.12
C VAL A 72 -4.34 6.98 2.10
N ALA A 73 -3.73 6.02 1.42
CA ALA A 73 -4.19 4.63 1.39
C ALA A 73 -3.32 3.72 2.28
N ASP A 74 -3.97 2.90 3.09
CA ASP A 74 -3.36 1.74 3.73
C ASP A 74 -3.40 0.58 2.73
N THR A 75 -2.33 0.43 1.97
CA THR A 75 -2.15 -0.48 0.84
C THR A 75 -2.96 -0.11 -0.42
N ASP A 76 -2.60 -0.75 -1.53
CA ASP A 76 -3.28 -0.62 -2.82
C ASP A 76 -3.08 -1.86 -3.70
N HIS A 77 -3.25 -1.70 -5.01
CA HIS A 77 -3.07 -2.76 -6.00
C HIS A 77 -1.66 -3.35 -6.06
N GLN A 78 -0.62 -2.64 -5.58
CA GLN A 78 0.73 -3.21 -5.49
C GLN A 78 0.74 -4.40 -4.54
N VAL A 79 0.18 -4.25 -3.34
CA VAL A 79 0.10 -5.34 -2.35
C VAL A 79 -0.68 -6.52 -2.91
N LEU A 80 -1.85 -6.26 -3.52
CA LEU A 80 -2.68 -7.30 -4.14
C LEU A 80 -1.95 -8.02 -5.28
N SER A 81 -1.16 -7.29 -6.07
CA SER A 81 -0.39 -7.84 -7.18
C SER A 81 0.74 -8.74 -6.70
N ILE A 82 1.50 -8.32 -5.68
CA ILE A 82 2.57 -9.13 -5.08
C ILE A 82 1.95 -10.37 -4.41
N TRP A 83 0.88 -10.20 -3.65
CA TRP A 83 0.17 -11.31 -3.03
C TRP A 83 -0.33 -12.33 -4.06
N TRP A 84 -0.93 -11.87 -5.17
CA TRP A 84 -1.34 -12.76 -6.25
C TRP A 84 -0.16 -13.53 -6.84
N GLN A 85 0.92 -12.84 -7.18
CA GLN A 85 2.10 -13.47 -7.79
C GLN A 85 2.74 -14.53 -6.89
N GLU A 86 2.83 -14.27 -5.61
CA GLU A 86 3.37 -15.21 -4.63
C GLU A 86 2.53 -16.49 -4.49
N LYS A 87 1.21 -16.40 -4.61
CA LYS A 87 0.31 -17.54 -4.40
C LYS A 87 -0.13 -18.25 -5.68
N TYR A 88 -0.33 -17.49 -6.74
CA TYR A 88 -1.02 -17.99 -7.94
C TYR A 88 -0.20 -17.82 -9.23
N GLY A 89 0.94 -17.17 -9.18
CA GLY A 89 1.80 -16.92 -10.33
C GLY A 89 1.41 -15.70 -11.16
N PRO A 90 1.38 -15.76 -12.50
CA PRO A 90 1.19 -14.58 -13.34
C PRO A 90 -0.07 -13.78 -13.02
N LEU A 91 0.06 -12.45 -13.05
CA LEU A 91 -1.08 -11.55 -12.80
C LEU A 91 -2.18 -11.73 -13.86
N PRO A 92 -3.44 -11.85 -13.47
CA PRO A 92 -4.54 -11.81 -14.41
C PRO A 92 -4.64 -10.42 -15.05
N HIS A 93 -5.10 -10.40 -16.30
CA HIS A 93 -5.22 -9.16 -17.09
C HIS A 93 -5.95 -8.05 -16.31
N ARG A 94 -7.06 -8.40 -15.67
CA ARG A 94 -7.89 -7.43 -14.95
C ARG A 94 -7.17 -6.77 -13.78
N LEU A 95 -6.47 -7.54 -12.96
CA LEU A 95 -5.69 -6.98 -11.83
C LEU A 95 -4.54 -6.09 -12.34
N SER A 96 -3.86 -6.52 -13.41
CA SER A 96 -2.82 -5.73 -14.05
C SER A 96 -3.36 -4.43 -14.67
N GLU A 97 -4.55 -4.45 -15.23
CA GLU A 97 -5.24 -3.27 -15.78
C GLU A 97 -5.61 -2.27 -14.68
N LEU A 98 -6.23 -2.72 -13.59
CA LEU A 98 -6.60 -1.88 -12.44
C LEU A 98 -5.36 -1.22 -11.84
N TYR A 99 -4.28 -1.98 -11.65
CA TYR A 99 -3.02 -1.45 -11.14
C TYR A 99 -2.42 -0.37 -12.04
N ARG A 100 -2.46 -0.53 -13.36
CA ARG A 100 -1.95 0.49 -14.30
C ARG A 100 -2.81 1.76 -14.33
N ASN A 101 -4.12 1.61 -14.16
CA ASN A 101 -5.08 2.70 -14.31
C ASN A 101 -5.38 3.46 -13.01
N GLN A 102 -4.71 3.14 -11.92
CA GLN A 102 -4.95 3.75 -10.61
C GLN A 102 -4.52 5.23 -10.49
N GLY A 103 -3.87 5.80 -11.52
CA GLY A 103 -3.44 7.20 -11.55
C GLY A 103 -2.14 7.47 -10.78
N GLU A 104 -1.70 8.71 -10.80
CA GLU A 104 -0.46 9.13 -10.13
C GLU A 104 -0.58 9.01 -8.61
N ARG A 105 0.48 8.52 -7.98
CA ARG A 105 0.60 8.36 -6.53
C ARG A 105 2.06 8.29 -6.08
N PHE A 106 2.29 8.66 -4.85
CA PHE A 106 3.58 8.53 -4.19
C PHE A 106 3.54 7.41 -3.17
N TYR A 107 4.51 6.50 -3.24
CA TYR A 107 4.58 5.35 -2.34
C TYR A 107 5.52 5.59 -1.16
N LEU A 108 5.05 5.27 0.02
CA LEU A 108 5.87 5.13 1.23
C LEU A 108 6.05 3.63 1.50
N LEU A 109 7.20 3.11 1.13
CA LEU A 109 7.54 1.71 1.31
C LEU A 109 8.10 1.47 2.72
N CYS A 110 7.29 0.84 3.55
CA CYS A 110 7.65 0.53 4.93
C CYS A 110 8.68 -0.59 5.01
N PHE A 111 9.85 -0.28 5.58
CA PHE A 111 10.88 -1.29 5.84
C PHE A 111 10.43 -2.22 6.98
N PRO A 112 10.69 -3.54 6.90
CA PRO A 112 10.24 -4.52 7.90
C PRO A 112 11.17 -4.58 9.13
N ASP A 113 11.41 -3.45 9.78
CA ASP A 113 12.23 -3.28 10.98
C ASP A 113 11.44 -3.36 12.30
N LEU A 114 10.10 -3.46 12.20
CA LEU A 114 9.24 -3.69 13.37
C LEU A 114 9.15 -5.18 13.72
N PRO A 115 8.92 -5.51 15.01
CA PRO A 115 8.67 -6.90 15.43
C PRO A 115 7.48 -7.51 14.69
N TRP A 116 7.53 -8.83 14.50
CA TRP A 116 6.39 -9.55 13.97
C TRP A 116 5.20 -9.50 14.94
N GLN A 117 4.04 -9.22 14.41
CA GLN A 117 2.77 -9.31 15.13
C GLN A 117 1.92 -10.41 14.51
N ARG A 118 1.54 -11.40 15.30
CA ARG A 118 0.68 -12.49 14.85
C ARG A 118 -0.71 -11.96 14.48
N ASP A 119 -1.20 -12.43 13.34
CA ASP A 119 -2.51 -12.07 12.79
C ASP A 119 -2.95 -13.22 11.86
N PRO A 120 -4.23 -13.64 11.88
CA PRO A 120 -4.70 -14.75 11.06
C PRO A 120 -4.50 -14.58 9.54
N LEU A 121 -4.36 -13.34 9.08
CA LEU A 121 -4.16 -13.01 7.66
C LEU A 121 -2.67 -12.83 7.28
N ARG A 122 -1.74 -13.08 8.20
CA ARG A 122 -0.30 -12.92 7.98
C ARG A 122 0.38 -14.28 7.91
N GLU A 123 1.15 -14.49 6.86
CA GLU A 123 1.75 -15.80 6.55
C GLU A 123 3.29 -15.78 6.47
N ASN A 124 3.93 -14.59 6.35
CA ASN A 124 5.32 -14.47 5.93
C ASN A 124 6.27 -13.94 7.03
N GLU A 125 6.22 -14.51 8.23
CA GLU A 125 7.03 -14.06 9.37
C GLU A 125 8.54 -14.01 9.06
N HIS A 126 9.06 -15.04 8.41
CA HIS A 126 10.49 -15.21 8.17
C HIS A 126 10.97 -14.70 6.81
N ASP A 127 10.06 -14.25 5.95
CA ASP A 127 10.33 -13.92 4.56
C ASP A 127 10.13 -12.42 4.21
N ARG A 128 9.90 -11.59 5.21
CA ARG A 128 9.58 -10.16 5.04
C ARG A 128 10.63 -9.38 4.25
N LYS A 129 11.91 -9.75 4.40
CA LYS A 129 12.98 -9.07 3.65
C LYS A 129 12.93 -9.38 2.16
N ARG A 130 12.73 -10.65 1.78
CA ARG A 130 12.56 -11.03 0.38
C ARG A 130 11.32 -10.36 -0.22
N LEU A 131 10.21 -10.35 0.51
CA LEU A 131 9.01 -9.63 0.09
C LEU A 131 9.30 -8.13 -0.09
N PHE A 132 10.01 -7.49 0.83
CA PHE A 132 10.40 -6.09 0.68
C PHE A 132 11.16 -5.84 -0.62
N ASP A 133 12.10 -6.73 -0.99
CA ASP A 133 12.84 -6.63 -2.25
C ASP A 133 11.93 -6.80 -3.48
N LEU A 134 10.82 -7.56 -3.38
CA LEU A 134 9.81 -7.64 -4.45
C LEU A 134 9.05 -6.31 -4.60
N TYR A 135 8.69 -5.65 -3.48
CA TYR A 135 8.08 -4.31 -3.53
C TYR A 135 9.00 -3.29 -4.21
N VAL A 136 10.28 -3.28 -3.86
CA VAL A 136 11.26 -2.40 -4.51
C VAL A 136 11.32 -2.65 -6.02
N ARG A 137 11.49 -3.92 -6.43
CA ARG A 137 11.56 -4.29 -7.86
C ARG A 137 10.32 -3.89 -8.64
N ASP A 138 9.13 -4.05 -8.07
CA ASP A 138 7.88 -3.67 -8.72
C ASP A 138 7.79 -2.15 -8.91
N LEU A 139 8.10 -1.36 -7.87
CA LEU A 139 8.11 0.10 -7.95
C LEU A 139 9.13 0.62 -8.97
N GLU A 140 10.35 0.10 -8.95
CA GLU A 140 11.40 0.45 -9.89
C GLU A 140 11.06 0.04 -11.33
N GLY A 141 10.58 -1.19 -11.52
CA GLY A 141 10.20 -1.72 -12.83
C GLY A 141 9.07 -0.93 -13.49
N ARG A 142 8.16 -0.37 -12.68
CA ARG A 142 7.06 0.49 -13.12
C ARG A 142 7.42 1.98 -13.13
N LYS A 143 8.60 2.35 -12.65
CA LYS A 143 9.06 3.74 -12.51
C LYS A 143 8.11 4.59 -11.65
N LEU A 144 7.56 3.99 -10.59
CA LEU A 144 6.67 4.66 -9.65
C LEU A 144 7.50 5.42 -8.61
N PRO A 145 7.14 6.67 -8.26
CA PRO A 145 7.88 7.45 -7.26
C PRO A 145 7.64 6.86 -5.87
N TYR A 146 8.73 6.62 -5.12
CA TYR A 146 8.64 6.08 -3.77
C TYR A 146 9.75 6.57 -2.85
N ALA A 147 9.54 6.42 -1.55
CA ALA A 147 10.56 6.56 -0.54
C ALA A 147 10.47 5.40 0.46
N ILE A 148 11.63 4.95 0.95
CA ILE A 148 11.69 3.92 1.99
C ILE A 148 11.57 4.58 3.36
N VAL A 149 10.64 4.09 4.18
CA VAL A 149 10.41 4.56 5.55
C VAL A 149 10.88 3.52 6.53
N LYS A 150 11.82 3.91 7.40
CA LYS A 150 12.44 3.08 8.45
C LYS A 150 12.19 3.67 9.83
N GLY A 151 12.61 2.96 10.88
CA GLY A 151 12.55 3.43 12.26
C GLY A 151 11.22 3.11 12.94
N ILE A 152 11.02 3.63 14.14
CA ILE A 152 9.90 3.33 15.02
C ILE A 152 9.23 4.63 15.48
N GLY A 153 7.92 4.61 15.69
CA GLY A 153 7.16 5.69 16.30
C GLY A 153 7.31 7.04 15.59
N GLU A 154 7.67 8.08 16.32
CA GLU A 154 7.76 9.46 15.81
C GLU A 154 8.81 9.63 14.71
N GLU A 155 9.95 8.95 14.82
CA GLU A 155 11.00 9.02 13.80
C GLU A 155 10.48 8.52 12.46
N ARG A 156 9.77 7.39 12.44
CA ARG A 156 9.14 6.83 11.23
C ARG A 156 8.17 7.83 10.60
N THR A 157 7.34 8.45 11.43
CA THR A 157 6.39 9.46 10.98
C THR A 157 7.11 10.70 10.42
N ARG A 158 8.16 11.16 11.07
CA ARG A 158 8.97 12.31 10.63
C ARG A 158 9.59 12.05 9.25
N LEU A 159 10.20 10.89 9.05
CA LEU A 159 10.79 10.49 7.76
C LEU A 159 9.73 10.43 6.66
N ALA A 160 8.56 9.88 6.95
CA ALA A 160 7.45 9.82 6.00
C ALA A 160 6.98 11.22 5.59
N VAL A 161 6.82 12.14 6.54
CA VAL A 161 6.42 13.53 6.24
C VAL A 161 7.50 14.26 5.42
N GLN A 162 8.78 14.08 5.74
CA GLN A 162 9.87 14.64 4.95
C GLN A 162 9.86 14.15 3.50
N ALA A 163 9.65 12.83 3.29
CA ALA A 163 9.56 12.26 1.96
C ALA A 163 8.37 12.83 1.16
N ILE A 164 7.21 13.00 1.78
CA ILE A 164 6.02 13.62 1.15
C ILE A 164 6.31 15.08 0.76
N THR A 165 6.96 15.84 1.63
CA THR A 165 7.29 17.24 1.35
C THR A 165 8.25 17.35 0.16
N GLY A 166 9.32 16.54 0.15
CA GLY A 166 10.26 16.51 -0.97
C GLY A 166 9.62 16.10 -2.29
N TYR A 167 8.68 15.13 -2.27
CA TYR A 167 7.92 14.75 -3.46
C TYR A 167 7.05 15.90 -4.00
N LYS A 168 6.35 16.63 -3.12
CA LYS A 168 5.55 17.80 -3.52
C LYS A 168 6.40 18.88 -4.19
N GLU A 169 7.55 19.19 -3.61
CA GLU A 169 8.47 20.20 -4.14
C GLU A 169 8.99 19.83 -5.53
N SER A 170 9.37 18.55 -5.74
CA SER A 170 9.84 18.07 -7.03
C SER A 170 8.76 17.99 -8.10
N SER A 171 7.47 17.93 -7.72
CA SER A 171 6.34 17.86 -8.67
C SER A 171 5.82 19.24 -9.10
N ILE A 172 6.35 20.33 -8.54
CA ILE A 172 5.97 21.72 -8.86
C ILE A 172 6.96 22.37 -9.86
N CYS A 173 8.15 21.78 -10.00
CA CYS A 173 9.16 22.20 -10.98
C CYS A 173 8.98 21.52 -12.34
#